data_b4f1747701c1aef4ea01db7123cbc12b
#
_entry.id   b4f1747701c1aef4ea01db7123cbc12b
#
_cell.length_a   1.000
_cell.length_b   1.000
_cell.length_c   1.000
_cell.angle_alpha   90.00
_cell.angle_beta   90.00
_cell.angle_gamma   90.00
#
_symmetry.space_group_name_H-M   'P 1'
#
loop_
_entity.id
_entity.type
_entity.pdbx_description
1 polymer ?
#
loop_
_entity_poly.entity_id
_entity_poly.type
_entity_poly.pdbx_seq_one_letter_code
_entity_poly.pdbx_strand_id
1 'polypeptide(L)'
;AHERALRGEVVDDDIADVLDIPLELEGWEPAYPVAKYRDNDADFPAPRLPTNWEEVETSNEAERLDDDVELAVQQLVEPWLSSSNGTVEVVCVEGDVGDAIGALGPRRARVCELDVRTAMAWMAWAGASGGAHGRRRGAATGRFGAWWMLAAIGDFMDDWPVNPDALGQFANELNWYRWDAFEPALGWTLQIAVEDE
;
A
#
# COMPACT_ATOMS: atom_id res chain seq x y z
N ALA A 1 14.40 15.12 5.28
CA ALA A 1 13.25 16.00 5.54
C ALA A 1 12.02 15.15 5.92
N HIS A 2 11.40 14.40 5.02
CA HIS A 2 10.14 13.67 5.23
C HIS A 2 10.13 12.75 6.45
N GLU A 3 11.17 11.93 6.69
CA GLU A 3 11.24 11.06 7.87
C GLU A 3 11.23 11.85 9.18
N ARG A 4 11.85 13.04 9.20
CA ARG A 4 11.85 13.94 10.35
C ARG A 4 10.48 14.57 10.57
N ALA A 5 9.81 14.99 9.49
CA ALA A 5 8.45 15.53 9.55
C ALA A 5 7.46 14.49 10.09
N LEU A 6 7.55 13.22 9.61
CA LEU A 6 6.74 12.11 10.12
C LEU A 6 6.98 11.80 11.61
N ARG A 7 8.14 12.19 12.16
CA ARG A 7 8.46 12.12 13.60
C ARG A 7 7.96 13.31 14.40
N GLY A 8 7.34 14.31 13.75
CA GLY A 8 6.92 15.57 14.38
C GLY A 8 8.07 16.53 14.65
N GLU A 9 9.21 16.38 13.99
CA GLU A 9 10.32 17.31 14.08
C GLU A 9 10.09 18.49 13.16
N VAL A 10 10.51 19.69 13.61
CA VAL A 10 10.52 20.87 12.75
C VAL A 10 11.58 20.70 11.66
N VAL A 11 11.17 20.90 10.42
CA VAL A 11 12.03 20.83 9.23
C VAL A 11 12.02 22.19 8.57
N ASP A 12 13.20 22.70 8.17
CA ASP A 12 13.30 23.96 7.47
C ASP A 12 12.71 23.84 6.05
N ASP A 13 11.89 24.81 5.67
CA ASP A 13 11.20 24.86 4.36
C ASP A 13 12.17 24.95 3.17
N ASP A 14 13.44 25.32 3.40
CA ASP A 14 14.48 25.39 2.36
C ASP A 14 14.98 24.01 1.88
N ILE A 15 14.53 22.93 2.49
CA ILE A 15 14.90 21.57 2.06
C ILE A 15 13.89 21.10 1.00
N ALA A 16 14.29 21.21 -0.25
CA ALA A 16 13.50 20.79 -1.39
C ALA A 16 12.88 19.38 -1.21
N ASP A 17 11.67 19.21 -1.67
CA ASP A 17 10.93 17.95 -1.69
C ASP A 17 11.64 16.92 -2.59
N VAL A 18 12.54 16.15 -1.96
CA VAL A 18 13.33 15.14 -2.67
C VAL A 18 12.47 13.98 -3.17
N LEU A 19 11.28 13.81 -2.59
CA LEU A 19 10.38 12.71 -2.93
C LEU A 19 9.19 13.13 -3.81
N ASP A 20 9.13 14.40 -4.24
CA ASP A 20 8.03 14.94 -5.07
C ASP A 20 6.62 14.75 -4.47
N ILE A 21 6.52 14.66 -3.15
CA ILE A 21 5.28 14.63 -2.38
C ILE A 21 5.33 15.69 -1.28
N PRO A 22 4.19 16.20 -0.79
CA PRO A 22 4.17 17.21 0.27
C PRO A 22 4.95 16.78 1.52
N LEU A 23 5.65 17.73 2.15
CA LEU A 23 6.36 17.44 3.39
C LEU A 23 5.40 17.19 4.56
N GLU A 24 4.34 17.99 4.63
CA GLU A 24 3.25 17.82 5.58
C GLU A 24 2.32 16.68 5.16
N LEU A 25 1.64 16.09 6.14
CA LEU A 25 0.61 15.09 5.86
C LEU A 25 -0.66 15.76 5.38
N GLU A 26 -1.20 15.22 4.30
CA GLU A 26 -2.50 15.65 3.80
C GLU A 26 -3.64 15.16 4.71
N GLY A 27 -4.77 15.87 4.66
CA GLY A 27 -5.92 15.57 5.51
C GLY A 27 -6.52 14.18 5.34
N TRP A 28 -6.28 13.54 4.20
CA TRP A 28 -6.73 12.19 3.89
C TRP A 28 -5.69 11.10 4.24
N GLU A 29 -4.46 11.47 4.50
CA GLU A 29 -3.42 10.53 4.89
C GLU A 29 -3.55 10.05 6.35
N PRO A 30 -3.02 8.87 6.68
CA PRO A 30 -2.92 8.40 8.06
C PRO A 30 -1.74 9.05 8.80
N ALA A 31 -1.72 8.90 10.11
CA ALA A 31 -0.48 8.99 10.85
C ALA A 31 0.36 7.73 10.58
N TYR A 32 1.43 7.84 9.80
CA TYR A 32 2.26 6.70 9.44
C TYR A 32 3.07 6.20 10.64
N PRO A 33 3.16 4.88 10.84
CA PRO A 33 4.06 4.34 11.85
C PRO A 33 5.51 4.60 11.44
N VAL A 34 6.32 5.05 12.39
CA VAL A 34 7.76 5.25 12.19
C VAL A 34 8.55 4.20 12.96
N ALA A 35 9.68 3.79 12.40
CA ALA A 35 10.56 2.82 13.05
C ALA A 35 11.08 3.36 14.39
N LYS A 36 11.08 2.49 15.40
CA LYS A 36 11.74 2.71 16.68
C LYS A 36 13.04 1.93 16.70
N TYR A 37 14.14 2.65 16.74
CA TYR A 37 15.46 2.03 16.78
C TYR A 37 15.87 1.78 18.24
N ARG A 38 16.40 0.60 18.51
CA ARG A 38 17.05 0.20 19.75
C ARG A 38 18.46 -0.26 19.40
N ASP A 39 19.32 -0.44 20.41
CA ASP A 39 20.75 -0.73 20.21
C ASP A 39 21.07 -1.86 19.23
N ASN A 40 20.19 -2.87 19.11
CA ASN A 40 20.39 -4.03 18.24
C ASN A 40 19.17 -4.39 17.38
N ASP A 41 18.12 -3.56 17.38
CA ASP A 41 16.88 -3.90 16.69
C ASP A 41 16.13 -2.65 16.23
N ALA A 42 15.30 -2.80 15.18
CA ALA A 42 14.38 -1.79 14.71
C ALA A 42 12.96 -2.35 14.76
N ASP A 43 12.18 -1.87 15.70
CA ASP A 43 10.75 -2.16 15.76
C ASP A 43 10.03 -1.28 14.74
N PHE A 44 9.36 -1.91 13.77
CA PHE A 44 8.53 -1.23 12.77
C PHE A 44 7.11 -1.77 12.88
N PRO A 45 6.25 -1.12 13.68
CA PRO A 45 4.93 -1.63 13.99
C PRO A 45 4.05 -1.65 12.74
N ALA A 46 3.41 -2.79 12.48
CA ALA A 46 2.38 -2.88 11.47
C ALA A 46 1.12 -2.11 11.92
N PRO A 47 0.37 -1.53 10.99
CA PRO A 47 -0.90 -0.90 11.32
C PRO A 47 -1.90 -1.91 11.85
N ARG A 48 -2.84 -1.45 12.66
CA ARG A 48 -3.96 -2.29 13.11
C ARG A 48 -4.97 -2.36 11.98
N LEU A 49 -5.29 -3.57 11.56
CA LEU A 49 -6.26 -3.82 10.50
C LEU A 49 -7.59 -4.28 11.12
N PRO A 50 -8.74 -3.88 10.55
CA PRO A 50 -10.05 -4.35 10.98
C PRO A 50 -10.18 -5.86 10.73
N THR A 51 -11.15 -6.50 11.40
CA THR A 51 -11.36 -7.95 11.33
C THR A 51 -12.83 -8.32 11.08
N ASN A 52 -13.61 -7.39 10.54
CA ASN A 52 -15.00 -7.61 10.17
C ASN A 52 -15.05 -8.30 8.81
N TRP A 53 -14.82 -9.62 8.82
CA TRP A 53 -14.73 -10.41 7.61
C TRP A 53 -16.09 -10.74 7.02
N GLU A 54 -16.21 -10.60 5.72
CA GLU A 54 -17.34 -11.04 4.90
C GLU A 54 -16.85 -12.01 3.84
N GLU A 55 -17.55 -13.14 3.65
CA GLU A 55 -17.22 -14.08 2.58
C GLU A 55 -17.66 -13.51 1.24
N VAL A 56 -16.81 -13.66 0.23
CA VAL A 56 -17.10 -13.27 -1.15
C VAL A 56 -17.03 -14.48 -2.07
N GLU A 57 -17.91 -14.51 -3.06
CA GLU A 57 -17.81 -15.46 -4.16
C GLU A 57 -16.66 -15.01 -5.07
N THR A 58 -15.82 -15.96 -5.48
CA THR A 58 -14.68 -15.66 -6.36
C THR A 58 -14.90 -16.27 -7.73
N SER A 59 -14.56 -15.54 -8.79
CA SER A 59 -14.61 -15.98 -10.17
C SER A 59 -13.22 -15.86 -10.81
N ASN A 60 -12.88 -16.75 -11.71
CA ASN A 60 -11.65 -16.69 -12.50
C ASN A 60 -11.93 -16.44 -13.99
N GLU A 61 -13.13 -15.97 -14.29
CA GLU A 61 -13.58 -15.74 -15.68
C GLU A 61 -13.37 -14.30 -16.13
N ALA A 62 -13.01 -13.39 -15.21
CA ALA A 62 -12.81 -11.99 -15.51
C ALA A 62 -11.62 -11.75 -16.48
N GLU A 63 -11.80 -10.82 -17.39
CA GLU A 63 -10.74 -10.41 -18.31
C GLU A 63 -9.64 -9.66 -17.56
N ARG A 64 -8.40 -10.10 -17.75
CA ARG A 64 -7.23 -9.42 -17.18
C ARG A 64 -6.87 -8.23 -18.04
N LEU A 65 -6.65 -7.11 -17.37
CA LEU A 65 -6.20 -5.87 -17.96
C LEU A 65 -4.68 -5.75 -17.85
N ASP A 66 -4.06 -5.14 -18.85
CA ASP A 66 -2.65 -4.77 -18.80
C ASP A 66 -2.56 -3.37 -18.16
N ASP A 67 -1.86 -3.26 -17.04
CA ASP A 67 -1.84 -2.04 -16.22
C ASP A 67 -0.47 -1.83 -15.57
N ASP A 68 -0.09 -0.57 -15.42
CA ASP A 68 1.17 -0.15 -14.77
C ASP A 68 1.17 -0.37 -13.23
N VAL A 69 0.03 -0.72 -12.64
CA VAL A 69 -0.11 -1.01 -11.21
C VAL A 69 0.82 -2.14 -10.78
N GLU A 70 1.03 -3.17 -11.62
CA GLU A 70 1.96 -4.25 -11.30
C GLU A 70 3.38 -3.72 -11.01
N LEU A 71 3.87 -2.81 -11.85
CA LEU A 71 5.19 -2.21 -11.68
C LEU A 71 5.25 -1.37 -10.40
N ALA A 72 4.22 -0.59 -10.12
CA ALA A 72 4.16 0.23 -8.92
C ALA A 72 4.16 -0.61 -7.64
N VAL A 73 3.43 -1.72 -7.62
CA VAL A 73 3.43 -2.68 -6.49
C VAL A 73 4.80 -3.34 -6.33
N GLN A 74 5.43 -3.77 -7.42
CA GLN A 74 6.78 -4.34 -7.38
C GLN A 74 7.80 -3.35 -6.80
N GLN A 75 7.71 -2.08 -7.17
CA GLN A 75 8.56 -1.01 -6.63
C GLN A 75 8.28 -0.75 -5.15
N LEU A 76 7.03 -0.76 -4.72
CA LEU A 76 6.63 -0.60 -3.33
C LEU A 76 7.29 -1.67 -2.44
N VAL A 77 7.23 -2.93 -2.86
CA VAL A 77 7.72 -4.08 -2.09
C VAL A 77 9.07 -4.62 -2.57
N GLU A 78 9.83 -3.84 -3.33
CA GLU A 78 11.12 -4.25 -3.90
C GLU A 78 12.04 -4.97 -2.88
N PRO A 79 12.22 -4.50 -1.62
CA PRO A 79 13.07 -5.20 -0.66
C PRO A 79 12.54 -6.58 -0.24
N TRP A 80 11.25 -6.82 -0.37
CA TRP A 80 10.68 -8.14 -0.10
C TRP A 80 11.13 -9.15 -1.17
N LEU A 81 11.24 -8.68 -2.42
CA LEU A 81 11.63 -9.49 -3.57
C LEU A 81 13.14 -9.68 -3.63
N SER A 82 13.92 -8.59 -3.47
CA SER A 82 15.37 -8.61 -3.69
C SER A 82 16.18 -9.10 -2.49
N SER A 83 15.68 -8.85 -1.27
CA SER A 83 16.44 -9.05 -0.03
C SER A 83 15.76 -9.98 0.97
N SER A 84 14.54 -10.44 0.65
CA SER A 84 13.75 -11.35 1.46
C SER A 84 13.21 -12.47 0.57
N ASN A 85 12.57 -13.48 1.12
CA ASN A 85 11.95 -14.55 0.33
C ASN A 85 10.50 -14.21 -0.08
N GLY A 86 10.22 -12.93 -0.30
CA GLY A 86 8.90 -12.46 -0.67
C GLY A 86 8.54 -12.81 -2.12
N THR A 87 7.25 -12.96 -2.35
CA THR A 87 6.64 -13.02 -3.68
C THR A 87 5.62 -11.92 -3.81
N VAL A 88 5.36 -11.47 -5.02
CA VAL A 88 4.30 -10.53 -5.33
C VAL A 88 3.52 -11.06 -6.53
N GLU A 89 2.22 -11.01 -6.43
CA GLU A 89 1.29 -11.27 -7.53
C GLU A 89 0.31 -10.10 -7.58
N VAL A 90 0.10 -9.56 -8.76
CA VAL A 90 -0.80 -8.44 -9.03
C VAL A 90 -1.69 -8.81 -10.20
N VAL A 91 -2.92 -8.39 -10.16
CA VAL A 91 -3.85 -8.55 -11.26
C VAL A 91 -4.78 -7.34 -11.29
N CYS A 92 -5.03 -6.84 -12.48
CA CYS A 92 -6.11 -5.90 -12.78
C CYS A 92 -7.12 -6.63 -13.63
N VAL A 93 -8.39 -6.49 -13.33
CA VAL A 93 -9.48 -7.16 -14.06
C VAL A 93 -10.64 -6.20 -14.28
N GLU A 94 -11.44 -6.46 -15.31
CA GLU A 94 -12.76 -5.88 -15.42
C GLU A 94 -13.74 -6.73 -14.61
N GLY A 95 -14.21 -6.22 -13.46
CA GLY A 95 -15.11 -6.95 -12.57
C GLY A 95 -15.05 -6.43 -11.13
N ASP A 96 -15.60 -7.19 -10.22
CA ASP A 96 -15.64 -6.85 -8.80
C ASP A 96 -14.45 -7.41 -8.00
N VAL A 97 -14.43 -7.14 -6.70
CA VAL A 97 -13.39 -7.61 -5.78
C VAL A 97 -13.28 -9.15 -5.77
N GLY A 98 -14.38 -9.88 -5.94
CA GLY A 98 -14.38 -11.34 -6.01
C GLY A 98 -13.73 -11.86 -7.28
N ASP A 99 -13.96 -11.18 -8.41
CA ASP A 99 -13.30 -11.46 -9.68
C ASP A 99 -11.80 -11.24 -9.61
N ALA A 100 -11.37 -10.11 -9.04
CA ALA A 100 -9.95 -9.80 -8.86
C ALA A 100 -9.23 -10.86 -8.00
N ILE A 101 -9.83 -11.24 -6.87
CA ILE A 101 -9.26 -12.27 -6.00
C ILE A 101 -9.26 -13.63 -6.69
N GLY A 102 -10.34 -13.98 -7.41
CA GLY A 102 -10.46 -15.23 -8.16
C GLY A 102 -9.43 -15.37 -9.25
N ALA A 103 -9.09 -14.27 -9.93
CA ALA A 103 -8.06 -14.23 -10.96
C ALA A 103 -6.64 -14.53 -10.42
N LEU A 104 -6.39 -14.32 -9.10
CA LEU A 104 -5.18 -14.76 -8.40
C LEU A 104 -5.20 -16.25 -8.01
N GLY A 105 -6.34 -16.95 -8.19
CA GLY A 105 -6.47 -18.39 -8.00
C GLY A 105 -7.32 -18.89 -6.84
N PRO A 106 -7.56 -18.13 -5.75
CA PRO A 106 -8.42 -18.61 -4.67
C PRO A 106 -9.85 -18.90 -5.15
N ARG A 107 -10.40 -20.04 -4.69
CA ARG A 107 -11.80 -20.40 -4.98
C ARG A 107 -12.77 -19.94 -3.90
N ARG A 108 -12.25 -19.48 -2.79
CA ARG A 108 -13.00 -18.94 -1.67
C ARG A 108 -12.13 -17.88 -1.03
N ALA A 109 -12.73 -16.76 -0.73
CA ALA A 109 -12.05 -15.68 -0.02
C ALA A 109 -13.01 -15.00 0.94
N ARG A 110 -12.45 -14.20 1.81
CA ARG A 110 -13.18 -13.22 2.60
C ARG A 110 -12.46 -11.89 2.50
N VAL A 111 -13.25 -10.85 2.54
CA VAL A 111 -12.78 -9.47 2.50
C VAL A 111 -13.13 -8.76 3.81
N CYS A 112 -12.42 -7.69 4.07
CA CYS A 112 -12.73 -6.77 5.13
C CYS A 112 -12.46 -5.35 4.60
N GLU A 113 -13.50 -4.54 4.59
CA GLU A 113 -13.42 -3.17 4.13
C GLU A 113 -12.39 -2.36 4.94
N LEU A 114 -11.65 -1.52 4.26
CA LEU A 114 -10.69 -0.58 4.82
C LEU A 114 -11.12 0.84 4.49
N ASP A 115 -10.92 1.75 5.42
CA ASP A 115 -10.86 3.16 5.05
C ASP A 115 -9.55 3.48 4.32
N VAL A 116 -9.53 4.55 3.54
CA VAL A 116 -8.35 4.98 2.77
C VAL A 116 -7.11 5.16 3.65
N ARG A 117 -7.27 5.68 4.87
CA ARG A 117 -6.14 5.89 5.79
C ARG A 117 -5.52 4.58 6.23
N THR A 118 -6.34 3.58 6.52
CA THR A 118 -5.85 2.24 6.89
C THR A 118 -5.17 1.57 5.72
N ALA A 119 -5.72 1.67 4.50
CA ALA A 119 -5.10 1.14 3.28
C ALA A 119 -3.74 1.80 3.03
N MET A 120 -3.66 3.13 3.05
CA MET A 120 -2.42 3.89 2.88
C MET A 120 -1.38 3.56 3.96
N ALA A 121 -1.79 3.43 5.23
CA ALA A 121 -0.88 3.03 6.30
C ALA A 121 -0.30 1.64 6.07
N TRP A 122 -1.11 0.70 5.56
CA TRP A 122 -0.68 -0.67 5.30
C TRP A 122 0.26 -0.76 4.12
N MET A 123 -0.03 -0.08 3.01
CA MET A 123 0.87 0.03 1.86
C MET A 123 2.21 0.67 2.25
N ALA A 124 2.16 1.81 2.95
CA ALA A 124 3.37 2.48 3.40
C ALA A 124 4.21 1.63 4.36
N TRP A 125 3.56 0.86 5.25
CA TRP A 125 4.24 -0.11 6.10
C TRP A 125 4.92 -1.20 5.26
N ALA A 126 4.26 -1.74 4.25
CA ALA A 126 4.87 -2.72 3.36
C ALA A 126 6.11 -2.16 2.68
N GLY A 127 6.01 -0.97 2.08
CA GLY A 127 7.13 -0.30 1.41
C GLY A 127 8.30 0.06 2.31
N ALA A 128 8.02 0.37 3.59
CA ALA A 128 9.05 0.77 4.56
C ALA A 128 9.70 -0.40 5.29
N SER A 129 8.98 -1.50 5.48
CA SER A 129 9.36 -2.58 6.40
C SER A 129 10.51 -3.46 5.93
N GLY A 130 10.69 -3.60 4.62
CA GLY A 130 11.72 -4.47 4.04
C GLY A 130 11.41 -5.97 4.13
N GLY A 131 10.20 -6.36 4.52
CA GLY A 131 9.83 -7.77 4.71
C GLY A 131 10.56 -8.43 5.88
N ALA A 132 10.60 -9.76 5.90
CA ALA A 132 11.16 -10.54 7.00
C ALA A 132 12.68 -10.37 7.15
N HIS A 133 13.41 -10.21 6.05
CA HIS A 133 14.88 -10.23 6.02
C HIS A 133 15.50 -9.00 5.34
N GLY A 134 14.72 -8.20 4.62
CA GLY A 134 15.19 -7.02 3.93
C GLY A 134 15.51 -5.85 4.86
N ARG A 135 16.24 -4.87 4.32
CA ARG A 135 16.54 -3.63 5.05
C ARG A 135 15.28 -2.78 5.20
N ARG A 136 15.12 -2.21 6.37
CA ARG A 136 14.12 -1.15 6.62
C ARG A 136 14.45 0.06 5.75
N ARG A 137 13.48 0.57 4.99
CA ARG A 137 13.63 1.74 4.10
C ARG A 137 13.22 3.06 4.77
N GLY A 138 12.47 2.98 5.87
CA GLY A 138 11.93 4.13 6.58
C GLY A 138 10.53 4.53 6.10
N ALA A 139 9.81 5.23 7.00
CA ALA A 139 8.41 5.58 6.78
C ALA A 139 8.22 6.55 5.59
N ALA A 140 9.16 7.47 5.38
CA ALA A 140 9.12 8.41 4.26
C ALA A 140 9.14 7.69 2.90
N THR A 141 9.99 6.67 2.74
CA THR A 141 10.03 5.87 1.51
C THR A 141 8.75 5.05 1.34
N GLY A 142 8.23 4.49 2.42
CA GLY A 142 6.96 3.77 2.39
C GLY A 142 5.79 4.67 2.01
N ARG A 143 5.72 5.88 2.58
CA ARG A 143 4.72 6.89 2.22
C ARG A 143 4.80 7.24 0.73
N PHE A 144 6.00 7.55 0.22
CA PHE A 144 6.20 7.80 -1.20
C PHE A 144 5.71 6.64 -2.08
N GLY A 145 6.08 5.40 -1.74
CA GLY A 145 5.64 4.22 -2.49
C GLY A 145 4.11 4.03 -2.48
N ALA A 146 3.45 4.34 -1.38
CA ALA A 146 1.99 4.29 -1.30
C ALA A 146 1.32 5.38 -2.16
N TRP A 147 1.88 6.59 -2.19
CA TRP A 147 1.43 7.66 -3.10
C TRP A 147 1.63 7.27 -4.57
N TRP A 148 2.79 6.70 -4.89
CA TRP A 148 3.12 6.25 -6.23
C TRP A 148 2.18 5.14 -6.71
N MET A 149 1.89 4.16 -5.83
CA MET A 149 0.93 3.10 -6.12
C MET A 149 -0.48 3.67 -6.35
N LEU A 150 -0.92 4.63 -5.52
CA LEU A 150 -2.22 5.28 -5.70
C LEU A 150 -2.28 6.07 -7.02
N ALA A 151 -1.18 6.74 -7.40
CA ALA A 151 -1.10 7.42 -8.69
C ALA A 151 -1.17 6.45 -9.87
N ALA A 152 -0.58 5.26 -9.75
CA ALA A 152 -0.68 4.21 -10.76
C ALA A 152 -2.13 3.71 -10.89
N ILE A 153 -2.82 3.41 -9.78
CA ILE A 153 -4.22 2.98 -9.80
C ILE A 153 -5.13 3.99 -10.49
N GLY A 154 -4.86 5.29 -10.33
CA GLY A 154 -5.66 6.38 -10.88
C GLY A 154 -5.21 6.89 -12.25
N ASP A 155 -4.24 6.24 -12.89
CA ASP A 155 -3.63 6.69 -14.17
C ASP A 155 -3.07 8.13 -14.11
N PHE A 156 -2.50 8.51 -12.93
CA PHE A 156 -1.90 9.82 -12.72
C PHE A 156 -0.37 9.84 -12.94
N MET A 157 0.21 8.76 -13.43
CA MET A 157 1.67 8.63 -13.55
C MET A 157 2.30 9.66 -14.46
N ASP A 158 1.62 10.01 -15.57
CA ASP A 158 2.08 11.03 -16.52
C ASP A 158 2.00 12.46 -15.97
N ASP A 159 1.15 12.68 -14.97
CA ASP A 159 0.95 13.97 -14.31
C ASP A 159 1.78 14.13 -13.02
N TRP A 160 2.73 13.23 -12.78
CA TRP A 160 3.56 13.27 -11.58
C TRP A 160 4.51 14.48 -11.55
N PRO A 161 4.62 15.23 -10.42
CA PRO A 161 3.94 15.05 -9.15
C PRO A 161 2.47 15.50 -9.18
N VAL A 162 1.59 14.64 -8.68
CA VAL A 162 0.14 14.81 -8.71
C VAL A 162 -0.31 15.87 -7.69
N ASN A 163 -1.38 16.59 -8.05
CA ASN A 163 -2.04 17.47 -7.09
C ASN A 163 -2.57 16.67 -5.88
N PRO A 164 -2.17 17.01 -4.64
CA PRO A 164 -2.52 16.24 -3.44
C PRO A 164 -4.02 16.12 -3.19
N ASP A 165 -4.79 17.19 -3.44
CA ASP A 165 -6.23 17.19 -3.25
C ASP A 165 -6.93 16.27 -4.27
N ALA A 166 -6.49 16.30 -5.53
CA ALA A 166 -7.04 15.43 -6.58
C ALA A 166 -6.78 13.95 -6.27
N LEU A 167 -5.54 13.62 -5.86
CA LEU A 167 -5.19 12.25 -5.48
C LEU A 167 -5.96 11.79 -4.26
N GLY A 168 -6.14 12.65 -3.27
CA GLY A 168 -6.92 12.34 -2.07
C GLY A 168 -8.41 12.17 -2.35
N GLN A 169 -8.98 12.96 -3.27
CA GLN A 169 -10.36 12.77 -3.70
C GLN A 169 -10.53 11.41 -4.35
N PHE A 170 -9.70 11.08 -5.33
CA PHE A 170 -9.68 9.79 -6.01
C PHE A 170 -9.55 8.63 -5.00
N ALA A 171 -8.60 8.72 -4.06
CA ALA A 171 -8.40 7.68 -3.05
C ALA A 171 -9.64 7.40 -2.18
N ASN A 172 -10.46 8.45 -1.92
CA ASN A 172 -11.70 8.33 -1.16
C ASN A 172 -12.90 7.84 -1.99
N GLU A 173 -12.81 7.87 -3.31
CA GLU A 173 -13.81 7.33 -4.23
C GLU A 173 -13.64 5.82 -4.44
N LEU A 174 -12.46 5.27 -4.11
CA LEU A 174 -12.17 3.84 -4.22
C LEU A 174 -12.70 3.04 -3.03
N ASN A 175 -13.15 1.83 -3.31
CA ASN A 175 -13.44 0.82 -2.31
C ASN A 175 -12.18 0.00 -2.01
N TRP A 176 -11.75 0.00 -0.77
CA TRP A 176 -10.52 -0.65 -0.32
C TRP A 176 -10.83 -1.87 0.52
N TYR A 177 -10.16 -2.97 0.26
CA TYR A 177 -10.34 -4.23 0.99
C TYR A 177 -9.00 -4.85 1.36
N ARG A 178 -8.92 -5.38 2.58
CA ARG A 178 -8.01 -6.48 2.84
C ARG A 178 -8.74 -7.79 2.58
N TRP A 179 -8.00 -8.81 2.17
CA TRP A 179 -8.59 -10.12 1.93
C TRP A 179 -7.71 -11.25 2.43
N ASP A 180 -8.26 -12.45 2.59
CA ASP A 180 -7.53 -13.70 2.73
C ASP A 180 -8.33 -14.87 2.14
N ALA A 181 -7.65 -15.97 1.83
CA ALA A 181 -8.21 -17.19 1.30
C ALA A 181 -8.45 -18.26 2.38
N PHE A 182 -8.76 -17.85 3.61
CA PHE A 182 -8.89 -18.74 4.78
C PHE A 182 -7.60 -19.47 5.15
N GLU A 183 -6.47 -19.00 4.67
CA GLU A 183 -5.17 -19.54 4.99
C GLU A 183 -4.57 -18.83 6.21
N PRO A 184 -3.76 -19.54 7.03
CA PRO A 184 -3.06 -18.89 8.12
C PRO A 184 -2.08 -17.84 7.56
N ALA A 185 -2.15 -16.62 8.08
CA ALA A 185 -1.15 -15.61 7.77
C ALA A 185 0.24 -16.08 8.24
N LEU A 186 1.14 -16.32 7.32
CA LEU A 186 2.50 -16.75 7.58
C LEU A 186 3.47 -15.59 7.29
N GLY A 187 3.98 -14.98 8.36
CA GLY A 187 4.99 -13.93 8.22
C GLY A 187 4.42 -12.55 7.84
N TRP A 188 5.11 -11.87 6.95
CA TRP A 188 4.79 -10.52 6.49
C TRP A 188 3.96 -10.60 5.24
N THR A 189 2.73 -10.11 5.28
CA THR A 189 1.79 -10.17 4.15
C THR A 189 1.14 -8.81 3.92
N LEU A 190 0.89 -8.49 2.65
CA LEU A 190 0.02 -7.43 2.19
C LEU A 190 -0.91 -8.07 1.16
N GLN A 191 -2.19 -8.22 1.50
CA GLN A 191 -3.23 -8.74 0.62
C GLN A 191 -4.32 -7.68 0.54
N ILE A 192 -4.24 -6.85 -0.47
CA ILE A 192 -5.13 -5.71 -0.69
C ILE A 192 -5.83 -5.88 -2.04
N ALA A 193 -7.08 -5.51 -2.09
CA ALA A 193 -7.84 -5.36 -3.31
C ALA A 193 -8.45 -3.97 -3.33
N VAL A 194 -8.60 -3.41 -4.52
CA VAL A 194 -9.13 -2.07 -4.77
C VAL A 194 -10.14 -2.17 -5.89
N GLU A 195 -11.25 -1.49 -5.73
CA GLU A 195 -12.34 -1.45 -6.70
C GLU A 195 -12.74 0.00 -6.92
N ASP A 196 -12.88 0.40 -8.15
CA ASP A 196 -13.49 1.66 -8.57
C ASP A 196 -14.96 1.43 -8.99
N GLU A 197 -15.82 2.45 -8.85
CA GLU A 197 -17.24 2.39 -9.23
C GLU A 197 -17.46 2.66 -10.73
#